data_691436316fd57e5d3f16304a3853a08d
#
_entry.id   691436316fd57e5d3f16304a3853a08d
#
_cell.length_a   1.000
_cell.length_b   1.000
_cell.length_c   1.000
_cell.angle_alpha   90.00
_cell.angle_beta   90.00
_cell.angle_gamma   90.00
#
_symmetry.space_group_name_H-M   'P 1'
#
loop_
_entity.id
_entity.type
_entity.pdbx_description
1 polymer ?
#
loop_
_entity_poly.entity_id
_entity_poly.type
_entity_poly.pdbx_seq_one_letter_code
_entity_poly.pdbx_strand_id
1 'polypeptide(L)' 'MTKAQEMFEALMFARGYSDFEQIKGRYVNPNTQTRWNYFLMGWQLRGTI' A
#
# COMPACT_ATOMS: atom_id res chain seq x y z
N MET A 1 8.02 9.00 0.62
CA MET A 1 6.79 8.19 0.45
C MET A 1 5.88 8.85 -0.58
N THR A 2 5.24 8.07 -1.42
CA THR A 2 4.29 8.60 -2.40
C THR A 2 2.93 8.83 -1.75
N LYS A 3 2.10 9.65 -2.39
CA LYS A 3 0.74 9.88 -1.93
C LYS A 3 -0.06 8.58 -1.84
N ALA A 4 0.13 7.70 -2.81
CA ALA A 4 -0.54 6.40 -2.83
C ALA A 4 -0.15 5.55 -1.62
N GLN A 5 1.15 5.52 -1.27
CA GLN A 5 1.60 4.78 -0.09
C GLN A 5 1.02 5.35 1.21
N GLU A 6 0.97 6.68 1.32
CA GLU A 6 0.39 7.32 2.50
C GLU A 6 -1.08 6.92 2.67
N MET A 7 -1.84 6.97 1.59
CA MET A 7 -3.26 6.59 1.63
C MET A 7 -3.43 5.11 1.94
N PHE A 8 -2.61 4.26 1.34
CA PHE A 8 -2.65 2.82 1.58
C PHE A 8 -2.39 2.50 3.05
N GLU A 9 -1.33 3.07 3.61
CA GLU A 9 -0.96 2.79 5.00
C GLU A 9 -2.01 3.32 5.97
N ALA A 10 -2.58 4.49 5.70
CA ALA A 10 -3.66 5.02 6.52
C ALA A 10 -4.88 4.11 6.50
N LEU A 11 -5.25 3.62 5.32
CA LEU A 11 -6.39 2.71 5.18
C LEU A 11 -6.15 1.40 5.91
N MET A 12 -4.96 0.83 5.75
CA MET A 12 -4.63 -0.43 6.40
C MET A 12 -4.55 -0.28 7.92
N PHE A 13 -3.99 0.82 8.39
CA PHE A 13 -3.92 1.09 9.83
C PHE A 13 -5.32 1.17 10.44
N ALA A 14 -6.26 1.81 9.73
CA ALA A 14 -7.64 1.91 10.18
C ALA A 14 -8.32 0.53 10.27
N ARG A 15 -7.81 -0.46 9.55
CA ARG A 15 -8.33 -1.84 9.58
C ARG A 15 -7.56 -2.73 10.56
N GLY A 16 -6.64 -2.17 11.33
CA GLY A 16 -5.91 -2.91 12.35
C GLY A 16 -4.57 -3.47 11.89
N TYR A 17 -4.11 -3.14 10.71
CA TYR A 17 -2.79 -3.56 10.22
C TYR A 17 -1.76 -2.51 10.58
N SER A 18 -0.57 -2.95 11.00
CA SER A 18 0.51 -2.05 11.38
C SER A 18 1.87 -2.50 10.86
N ASP A 19 1.93 -3.58 10.09
CA ASP A 19 3.17 -4.15 9.59
C ASP A 19 3.53 -3.51 8.26
N PHE A 20 4.19 -2.35 8.33
CA PHE A 20 4.54 -1.56 7.14
C PHE A 20 6.05 -1.46 6.95
N GLU A 21 6.81 -2.38 7.52
CA GLU A 21 8.25 -2.39 7.35
C GLU A 21 8.61 -2.60 5.88
N GLN A 22 9.56 -1.81 5.38
CA GLN A 22 9.97 -1.84 3.99
C GLN A 22 11.46 -2.07 3.87
N ILE A 23 11.85 -2.78 2.81
CA ILE A 23 13.24 -2.94 2.40
C ILE A 23 13.30 -2.65 0.91
N LYS A 24 14.13 -1.69 0.51
CA LYS A 24 14.32 -1.30 -0.89
C LYS A 24 13.00 -0.96 -1.58
N GLY A 25 12.10 -0.30 -0.86
CA GLY A 25 10.82 0.15 -1.41
C GLY A 25 9.75 -0.93 -1.49
N ARG A 26 9.98 -2.10 -0.90
CA ARG A 26 9.01 -3.19 -0.87
C ARG A 26 8.67 -3.53 0.57
N TYR A 27 7.41 -3.88 0.81
CA TYR A 27 7.01 -4.32 2.13
C TYR A 27 7.58 -5.70 2.42
N VAL A 28 8.11 -5.87 3.64
CA VAL A 28 8.71 -7.12 4.07
C VAL A 28 7.67 -8.22 4.21
N ASN A 29 6.50 -7.86 4.75
CA ASN A 29 5.41 -8.82 4.91
C ASN A 29 4.77 -9.08 3.55
N PRO A 30 4.78 -10.35 3.07
CA PRO A 30 4.24 -10.66 1.75
C PRO A 30 2.74 -10.37 1.63
N ASN A 31 1.99 -10.51 2.71
CA ASN A 31 0.56 -10.17 2.69
C ASN A 31 0.35 -8.67 2.51
N THR A 32 1.16 -7.86 3.19
CA THR A 32 1.11 -6.40 3.04
C THR A 32 1.51 -6.00 1.62
N GLN A 33 2.55 -6.63 1.08
CA GLN A 33 2.99 -6.34 -0.29
C GLN A 33 1.90 -6.70 -1.31
N THR A 34 1.22 -7.81 -1.13
CA THR A 34 0.12 -8.21 -2.01
C THR A 34 -1.02 -7.18 -1.97
N ARG A 35 -1.39 -6.74 -0.77
CA ARG A 35 -2.43 -5.72 -0.61
C ARG A 35 -2.01 -4.40 -1.27
N TRP A 36 -0.75 -4.03 -1.14
CA TRP A 36 -0.21 -2.84 -1.76
C TRP A 36 -0.29 -2.93 -3.30
N ASN A 37 0.05 -4.10 -3.86
CA ASN A 37 -0.03 -4.29 -5.30
C ASN A 37 -1.45 -4.06 -5.83
N TYR A 38 -2.45 -4.62 -5.16
CA TYR A 38 -3.84 -4.42 -5.57
C TYR A 38 -4.30 -2.98 -5.38
N PHE A 39 -3.91 -2.37 -4.28
CA PHE A 39 -4.24 -0.97 -4.04
C PHE A 39 -3.64 -0.08 -5.14
N LEU A 40 -2.39 -0.33 -5.49
CA LEU A 40 -1.70 0.46 -6.49
C LEU A 40 -2.35 0.32 -7.87
N MET A 41 -2.80 -0.89 -8.21
CA MET A 41 -3.52 -1.10 -9.46
C MET A 41 -4.78 -0.24 -9.53
N GLY A 42 -5.57 -0.25 -8.47
CA GLY A 42 -6.77 0.60 -8.41
C GLY A 42 -6.44 2.08 -8.44
N TRP A 43 -5.36 2.48 -7.76
CA TRP A 43 -4.92 3.87 -7.75
C TRP A 43 -4.54 4.33 -9.16
N GLN A 44 -3.79 3.51 -9.89
CA GLN A 44 -3.36 3.84 -11.24
C GLN A 44 -4.54 3.90 -12.22
N LEU A 45 -5.48 2.98 -12.08
CA LEU A 45 -6.69 3.00 -12.92
C LEU A 45 -7.48 4.29 -12.70
N ARG A 46 -7.61 4.73 -11.48
CA ARG A 46 -8.30 5.99 -11.18
C ARG A 46 -7.56 7.18 -11.77
N GLY A 47 -6.25 7.13 -11.81
CA GLY A 47 -5.43 8.20 -12.35
C GLY A 47 -5.48 8.31 -13.86
N THR A 48 -5.91 7.25 -14.57
CA THR A 48 -5.99 7.24 -16.03
C THR A 48 -7.39 7.60 -16.55
N ILE A 49 -8.34 7.67 -15.69
CA ILE A 49 -9.71 8.07 -16.01
C ILE A 49 -9.91 9.53 -15.65
#